data_afe1b96a2ea6fd9ed8c39ba3df582032
#
_entry.id   afe1b96a2ea6fd9ed8c39ba3df582032
#
_cell.length_a   1.000
_cell.length_b   1.000
_cell.length_c   1.000
_cell.angle_alpha   90.00
_cell.angle_beta   90.00
_cell.angle_gamma   90.00
#
_symmetry.space_group_name_H-M   'P 1'
#
loop_
_entity.id
_entity.type
_entity.pdbx_description
1 polymer ?
#
loop_
_entity_poly.entity_id
_entity_poly.type
_entity_poly.pdbx_seq_one_letter_code
_entity_poly.pdbx_strand_id
1 'polypeptide(L)'
;TGGSPVQFEKQCEHFAKRGMVAITVEYRVSSRHAVKIDDCIEDAKSAMRWVRAHADDFGIDPDRIAAAGGSAGGHLAACTAVIDKFDASSDDKAISAKPNALVLFNPALAIAWDERMPKEFRELAQQKMSGRSHAPIQDVSPLTYASTKQPPCVIFFGTDDRLLQGARLYQEDSKKAGNLCEIVTYEGQGHGFFNSGEHYDLTL
;
A
#
# COMPACT_ATOMS: atom_id res chain seq x y z
N THR A 1 -7.88 -11.99 2.99
CA THR A 1 -8.21 -10.57 3.12
C THR A 1 -9.57 -10.32 2.50
N GLY A 2 -10.31 -9.37 3.05
CA GLY A 2 -11.60 -8.88 2.59
C GLY A 2 -11.51 -7.36 2.40
N GLY A 3 -12.64 -6.73 2.20
CA GLY A 3 -12.79 -5.30 1.98
C GLY A 3 -13.54 -5.01 0.69
N SER A 4 -13.86 -3.75 0.49
CA SER A 4 -14.50 -3.28 -0.74
C SER A 4 -14.08 -1.84 -1.04
N PRO A 5 -14.22 -1.36 -2.29
CA PRO A 5 -13.94 0.01 -2.68
C PRO A 5 -14.69 1.07 -1.87
N VAL A 6 -15.89 0.73 -1.37
CA VAL A 6 -16.77 1.61 -0.55
C VAL A 6 -16.05 2.18 0.68
N GLN A 7 -15.03 1.47 1.21
CA GLN A 7 -14.29 1.91 2.40
C GLN A 7 -13.66 3.31 2.24
N PHE A 8 -13.26 3.67 1.02
CA PHE A 8 -12.58 4.94 0.73
C PHE A 8 -13.44 5.95 -0.05
N GLU A 9 -14.74 5.72 -0.22
CA GLU A 9 -15.63 6.65 -0.94
C GLU A 9 -15.59 8.06 -0.35
N LYS A 10 -15.65 8.20 0.98
CA LYS A 10 -15.60 9.50 1.64
C LYS A 10 -14.28 10.24 1.41
N GLN A 11 -13.15 9.51 1.45
CA GLN A 11 -11.84 10.08 1.13
C GLN A 11 -11.77 10.52 -0.33
N CYS A 12 -12.29 9.70 -1.25
CA CYS A 12 -12.37 10.04 -2.67
C CYS A 12 -13.24 11.29 -2.92
N GLU A 13 -14.40 11.42 -2.27
CA GLU A 13 -15.23 12.61 -2.33
C GLU A 13 -14.49 13.87 -1.82
N HIS A 14 -13.74 13.72 -0.72
CA HIS A 14 -12.95 14.81 -0.16
C HIS A 14 -11.89 15.29 -1.15
N PHE A 15 -11.12 14.36 -1.74
CA PHE A 15 -10.10 14.70 -2.73
C PHE A 15 -10.70 15.26 -4.02
N ALA A 16 -11.84 14.73 -4.47
CA ALA A 16 -12.54 15.25 -5.65
C ALA A 16 -12.99 16.71 -5.45
N LYS A 17 -13.50 17.07 -4.26
CA LYS A 17 -13.86 18.46 -3.90
C LYS A 17 -12.65 19.40 -3.90
N ARG A 18 -11.44 18.89 -3.84
CA ARG A 18 -10.18 19.63 -3.92
C ARG A 18 -9.56 19.64 -5.32
N GLY A 19 -10.32 19.22 -6.34
CA GLY A 19 -9.89 19.26 -7.75
C GLY A 19 -9.01 18.08 -8.18
N MET A 20 -9.00 16.99 -7.42
CA MET A 20 -8.33 15.75 -7.81
C MET A 20 -9.33 14.77 -8.44
N VAL A 21 -8.87 13.94 -9.37
CA VAL A 21 -9.60 12.75 -9.78
C VAL A 21 -9.24 11.64 -8.78
N ALA A 22 -10.26 11.11 -8.11
CA ALA A 22 -10.08 10.06 -7.12
C ALA A 22 -10.78 8.77 -7.58
N ILE A 23 -10.05 7.68 -7.62
CA ILE A 23 -10.50 6.39 -8.16
C ILE A 23 -10.34 5.32 -7.08
N THR A 24 -11.42 4.61 -6.75
CA THR A 24 -11.36 3.40 -5.93
C THR A 24 -11.17 2.19 -6.82
N VAL A 25 -10.24 1.32 -6.46
CA VAL A 25 -9.92 0.12 -7.23
C VAL A 25 -10.44 -1.12 -6.52
N GLU A 26 -11.23 -1.93 -7.21
CA GLU A 26 -11.54 -3.28 -6.76
C GLU A 26 -10.48 -4.25 -7.28
N TYR A 27 -9.85 -4.99 -6.37
CA TYR A 27 -8.90 -6.05 -6.69
C TYR A 27 -9.41 -7.39 -6.14
N ARG A 28 -8.92 -8.47 -6.69
CA ARG A 28 -9.27 -9.83 -6.22
C ARG A 28 -8.86 -9.99 -4.76
N VAL A 29 -9.74 -10.58 -3.93
CA VAL A 29 -9.49 -10.83 -2.51
C VAL A 29 -9.73 -12.30 -2.17
N SER A 30 -8.92 -12.86 -1.27
CA SER A 30 -8.97 -14.28 -0.93
C SER A 30 -10.30 -14.72 -0.29
N SER A 31 -11.07 -13.80 0.29
CA SER A 31 -12.41 -14.09 0.83
C SER A 31 -13.47 -14.35 -0.23
N ARG A 32 -13.26 -13.91 -1.48
CA ARG A 32 -14.21 -14.07 -2.60
C ARG A 32 -13.60 -14.80 -3.78
N HIS A 33 -12.28 -14.86 -3.88
CA HIS A 33 -11.56 -15.41 -5.00
C HIS A 33 -10.44 -16.33 -4.48
N ALA A 34 -10.14 -17.40 -5.21
CA ALA A 34 -9.05 -18.31 -4.86
C ALA A 34 -7.67 -17.71 -5.24
N VAL A 35 -7.33 -16.55 -4.65
CA VAL A 35 -6.13 -15.77 -4.99
C VAL A 35 -5.19 -15.63 -3.80
N LYS A 36 -3.94 -15.36 -4.09
CA LYS A 36 -2.87 -15.09 -3.15
C LYS A 36 -2.41 -13.63 -3.23
N ILE A 37 -1.39 -13.27 -2.44
CA ILE A 37 -0.93 -11.89 -2.31
C ILE A 37 -0.34 -11.37 -3.63
N ASP A 38 0.44 -12.17 -4.31
CA ASP A 38 1.06 -11.85 -5.61
C ASP A 38 0.01 -11.58 -6.70
N ASP A 39 -1.10 -12.34 -6.74
CA ASP A 39 -2.24 -12.05 -7.63
C ASP A 39 -2.87 -10.67 -7.34
N CYS A 40 -2.95 -10.30 -6.05
CA CYS A 40 -3.47 -8.98 -5.67
C CYS A 40 -2.50 -7.85 -6.06
N ILE A 41 -1.17 -8.11 -6.04
CA ILE A 41 -0.16 -7.15 -6.50
C ILE A 41 -0.28 -6.95 -8.03
N GLU A 42 -0.49 -8.02 -8.80
CA GLU A 42 -0.77 -7.93 -10.23
C GLU A 42 -1.96 -7.00 -10.51
N ASP A 43 -3.09 -7.23 -9.81
CA ASP A 43 -4.29 -6.40 -9.96
C ASP A 43 -4.01 -4.91 -9.68
N ALA A 44 -3.28 -4.62 -8.60
CA ALA A 44 -2.94 -3.25 -8.23
C ALA A 44 -2.02 -2.58 -9.27
N LYS A 45 -1.06 -3.32 -9.82
CA LYS A 45 -0.16 -2.82 -10.86
C LYS A 45 -0.90 -2.60 -12.18
N SER A 46 -1.78 -3.52 -12.56
CA SER A 46 -2.64 -3.37 -13.74
C SER A 46 -3.54 -2.15 -13.63
N ALA A 47 -4.13 -1.91 -12.45
CA ALA A 47 -4.96 -0.72 -12.20
C ALA A 47 -4.14 0.59 -12.36
N MET A 48 -2.92 0.64 -11.84
CA MET A 48 -2.03 1.81 -12.01
C MET A 48 -1.71 2.08 -13.49
N ARG A 49 -1.43 1.02 -14.26
CA ARG A 49 -1.21 1.14 -15.70
C ARG A 49 -2.45 1.60 -16.43
N TRP A 50 -3.61 1.02 -16.09
CA TRP A 50 -4.87 1.41 -16.69
C TRP A 50 -5.18 2.88 -16.47
N VAL A 51 -5.07 3.38 -15.24
CA VAL A 51 -5.28 4.81 -14.92
C VAL A 51 -4.32 5.69 -15.71
N ARG A 52 -3.05 5.32 -15.80
CA ARG A 52 -2.04 6.10 -16.55
C ARG A 52 -2.31 6.09 -18.06
N ALA A 53 -2.74 4.94 -18.61
CA ALA A 53 -3.09 4.82 -20.03
C ALA A 53 -4.31 5.66 -20.42
N HIS A 54 -5.23 5.88 -19.47
CA HIS A 54 -6.47 6.67 -19.67
C HIS A 54 -6.38 8.06 -19.05
N ALA A 55 -5.17 8.57 -18.82
CA ALA A 55 -4.97 9.88 -18.19
C ALA A 55 -5.71 11.01 -18.92
N ASP A 56 -5.66 11.02 -20.25
CA ASP A 56 -6.33 12.02 -21.09
C ASP A 56 -7.86 11.94 -20.95
N ASP A 57 -8.43 10.74 -20.85
CA ASP A 57 -9.88 10.52 -20.69
C ASP A 57 -10.41 11.12 -19.38
N PHE A 58 -9.58 11.15 -18.35
CA PHE A 58 -9.89 11.70 -17.03
C PHE A 58 -9.40 13.15 -16.84
N GLY A 59 -8.65 13.69 -17.80
CA GLY A 59 -8.05 15.03 -17.67
C GLY A 59 -7.02 15.12 -16.55
N ILE A 60 -6.27 14.03 -16.29
CA ILE A 60 -5.22 13.95 -15.28
C ILE A 60 -3.83 13.94 -15.90
N ASP A 61 -2.86 14.41 -15.13
CA ASP A 61 -1.46 14.35 -15.49
C ASP A 61 -0.90 12.93 -15.18
N PRO A 62 -0.44 12.15 -16.18
CA PRO A 62 0.09 10.81 -15.97
C PRO A 62 1.33 10.76 -15.07
N ASP A 63 2.03 11.89 -14.89
CA ASP A 63 3.18 12.03 -14.01
C ASP A 63 2.83 12.55 -12.60
N ARG A 64 1.54 12.66 -12.28
CA ARG A 64 1.03 13.12 -10.98
C ARG A 64 -0.02 12.17 -10.39
N ILE A 65 0.24 10.87 -10.42
CA ILE A 65 -0.65 9.83 -9.90
C ILE A 65 -0.14 9.36 -8.55
N ALA A 66 -0.95 9.48 -7.51
CA ALA A 66 -0.67 8.90 -6.20
C ALA A 66 -1.38 7.56 -6.03
N ALA A 67 -0.72 6.59 -5.38
CA ALA A 67 -1.36 5.39 -4.89
C ALA A 67 -1.62 5.52 -3.38
N ALA A 68 -2.85 5.18 -2.97
CA ALA A 68 -3.26 5.25 -1.57
C ALA A 68 -3.95 3.95 -1.14
N GLY A 69 -3.97 3.69 0.17
CA GLY A 69 -4.72 2.57 0.69
C GLY A 69 -4.50 2.32 2.18
N GLY A 70 -5.43 1.57 2.78
CA GLY A 70 -5.40 1.17 4.18
C GLY A 70 -5.06 -0.32 4.35
N SER A 71 -4.27 -0.64 5.39
CA SER A 71 -3.95 -2.01 5.77
C SER A 71 -3.42 -2.85 4.59
N ALA A 72 -4.17 -3.83 4.12
CA ALA A 72 -3.84 -4.62 2.93
C ALA A 72 -3.80 -3.76 1.65
N GLY A 73 -4.70 -2.77 1.50
CA GLY A 73 -4.66 -1.82 0.38
C GLY A 73 -3.41 -0.94 0.42
N GLY A 74 -2.98 -0.53 1.61
CA GLY A 74 -1.71 0.19 1.81
C GLY A 74 -0.48 -0.67 1.49
N HIS A 75 -0.53 -1.97 1.78
CA HIS A 75 0.47 -2.93 1.33
C HIS A 75 0.55 -2.96 -0.20
N LEU A 76 -0.60 -3.11 -0.89
CA LEU A 76 -0.65 -3.17 -2.35
C LEU A 76 -0.18 -1.87 -3.00
N ALA A 77 -0.60 -0.72 -2.46
CA ALA A 77 -0.12 0.59 -2.92
C ALA A 77 1.41 0.71 -2.80
N ALA A 78 1.99 0.28 -1.67
CA ALA A 78 3.44 0.24 -1.52
C ALA A 78 4.10 -0.72 -2.51
N CYS A 79 3.52 -1.92 -2.74
CA CYS A 79 4.05 -2.89 -3.70
C CYS A 79 4.14 -2.32 -5.11
N THR A 80 3.16 -1.51 -5.57
CA THR A 80 3.23 -0.87 -6.91
C THR A 80 4.44 0.05 -7.06
N ALA A 81 4.91 0.62 -5.96
CA ALA A 81 6.04 1.56 -5.97
C ALA A 81 7.41 0.86 -5.94
N VAL A 82 7.53 -0.25 -5.20
CA VAL A 82 8.85 -0.83 -4.86
C VAL A 82 9.11 -2.22 -5.44
N ILE A 83 8.08 -2.94 -5.93
CA ILE A 83 8.23 -4.31 -6.44
C ILE A 83 8.15 -4.32 -7.95
N ASP A 84 9.25 -4.66 -8.62
CA ASP A 84 9.32 -4.73 -10.08
C ASP A 84 8.81 -6.07 -10.64
N LYS A 85 8.46 -7.04 -9.79
CA LYS A 85 7.88 -8.34 -10.13
C LYS A 85 6.35 -8.28 -10.16
N PHE A 86 5.72 -9.38 -10.53
CA PHE A 86 4.26 -9.59 -10.49
C PHE A 86 3.49 -8.62 -11.40
N ASP A 87 3.90 -8.56 -12.65
CA ASP A 87 3.13 -7.92 -13.71
C ASP A 87 2.22 -8.94 -14.37
N ALA A 88 0.96 -8.61 -14.56
CA ALA A 88 0.04 -9.43 -15.32
C ALA A 88 0.57 -9.63 -16.76
N SER A 89 0.36 -10.83 -17.31
CA SER A 89 0.83 -11.14 -18.67
C SER A 89 0.14 -10.31 -19.76
N SER A 90 -1.06 -9.81 -19.46
CA SER A 90 -1.87 -8.95 -20.33
C SER A 90 -1.48 -7.48 -20.30
N ASP A 91 -0.65 -7.06 -19.33
CA ASP A 91 -0.30 -5.65 -19.16
C ASP A 91 0.69 -5.17 -20.23
N ASP A 92 0.46 -3.97 -20.74
CA ASP A 92 1.49 -3.24 -21.48
C ASP A 92 2.57 -2.73 -20.50
N LYS A 93 3.72 -3.39 -20.49
CA LYS A 93 4.83 -3.07 -19.58
C LYS A 93 5.59 -1.80 -19.97
N ALA A 94 5.31 -1.21 -21.14
CA ALA A 94 5.83 0.11 -21.50
C ALA A 94 5.19 1.22 -20.67
N ILE A 95 3.97 0.96 -20.12
CA ILE A 95 3.28 1.86 -19.22
C ILE A 95 3.71 1.56 -17.78
N SER A 96 4.21 2.56 -17.07
CA SER A 96 4.68 2.37 -15.68
C SER A 96 3.53 2.10 -14.72
N ALA A 97 3.67 1.07 -13.87
CA ALA A 97 2.79 0.83 -12.73
C ALA A 97 3.18 1.66 -11.50
N LYS A 98 4.36 2.33 -11.50
CA LYS A 98 4.86 3.06 -10.32
C LYS A 98 4.09 4.37 -10.11
N PRO A 99 3.58 4.63 -8.90
CA PRO A 99 2.97 5.92 -8.57
C PRO A 99 4.04 7.00 -8.45
N ASN A 100 3.60 8.28 -8.46
CA ASN A 100 4.46 9.44 -8.23
C ASN A 100 4.49 9.86 -6.75
N ALA A 101 3.54 9.38 -5.94
CA ALA A 101 3.50 9.53 -4.48
C ALA A 101 2.74 8.38 -3.82
N LEU A 102 2.99 8.15 -2.53
CA LEU A 102 2.29 7.18 -1.70
C LEU A 102 1.61 7.85 -0.51
N VAL A 103 0.34 7.48 -0.25
CA VAL A 103 -0.43 7.87 0.94
C VAL A 103 -0.98 6.62 1.61
N LEU A 104 -0.39 6.23 2.74
CA LEU A 104 -0.61 4.91 3.32
C LEU A 104 -1.22 5.00 4.73
N PHE A 105 -2.31 4.28 4.96
CA PHE A 105 -3.03 4.25 6.24
C PHE A 105 -2.85 2.87 6.89
N ASN A 106 -2.17 2.79 8.03
CA ASN A 106 -1.87 1.54 8.74
C ASN A 106 -1.39 0.41 7.79
N PRO A 107 -0.44 0.64 6.87
CA PRO A 107 -0.06 -0.33 5.86
C PRO A 107 0.65 -1.54 6.44
N ALA A 108 0.45 -2.72 5.85
CA ALA A 108 1.20 -3.93 6.21
C ALA A 108 2.52 -3.98 5.42
N LEU A 109 3.52 -3.17 5.78
CA LEU A 109 4.79 -3.04 5.04
C LEU A 109 5.78 -4.17 5.33
N ALA A 110 5.69 -4.83 6.48
CA ALA A 110 6.54 -5.94 6.89
C ALA A 110 5.69 -7.22 7.06
N ILE A 111 5.38 -7.88 5.95
CA ILE A 111 4.64 -9.16 5.98
C ILE A 111 5.56 -10.38 5.97
N ALA A 112 6.82 -10.22 5.55
CA ALA A 112 7.89 -11.17 5.80
C ALA A 112 8.53 -10.88 7.17
N TRP A 113 9.13 -11.93 7.76
CA TRP A 113 9.89 -11.75 8.98
C TRP A 113 11.19 -10.97 8.71
N ASP A 114 11.57 -10.11 9.66
CA ASP A 114 12.83 -9.36 9.69
C ASP A 114 13.48 -9.56 11.06
N GLU A 115 14.76 -9.79 11.13
CA GLU A 115 15.48 -10.12 12.37
C GLU A 115 15.43 -8.97 13.40
N ARG A 116 15.25 -7.74 12.95
CA ARG A 116 15.07 -6.56 13.80
C ARG A 116 13.71 -6.51 14.51
N MET A 117 12.75 -7.34 14.08
CA MET A 117 11.45 -7.46 14.73
C MET A 117 11.51 -8.41 15.92
N PRO A 118 10.70 -8.19 16.99
CA PRO A 118 10.59 -9.12 18.11
C PRO A 118 10.25 -10.53 17.63
N LYS A 119 10.76 -11.54 18.35
CA LYS A 119 10.60 -12.96 17.99
C LYS A 119 9.15 -13.34 17.80
N GLU A 120 8.28 -12.88 18.69
CA GLU A 120 6.84 -13.17 18.69
C GLU A 120 6.17 -12.66 17.40
N PHE A 121 6.59 -11.47 16.93
CA PHE A 121 6.10 -10.92 15.66
C PHE A 121 6.58 -11.73 14.45
N ARG A 122 7.84 -12.18 14.46
CA ARG A 122 8.40 -13.00 13.38
C ARG A 122 7.68 -14.33 13.26
N GLU A 123 7.45 -15.03 14.38
CA GLU A 123 6.74 -16.30 14.43
C GLU A 123 5.28 -16.14 13.97
N LEU A 124 4.60 -15.08 14.43
CA LEU A 124 3.24 -14.77 14.01
C LEU A 124 3.15 -14.42 12.51
N ALA A 125 4.10 -13.65 11.99
CA ALA A 125 4.16 -13.33 10.57
C ALA A 125 4.38 -14.61 9.74
N GLN A 126 5.33 -15.46 10.13
CA GLN A 126 5.58 -16.72 9.45
C GLN A 126 4.35 -17.63 9.45
N GLN A 127 3.67 -17.77 10.58
CA GLN A 127 2.45 -18.58 10.68
C GLN A 127 1.31 -18.03 9.83
N LYS A 128 1.05 -16.72 9.93
CA LYS A 128 -0.07 -16.08 9.20
C LYS A 128 0.16 -15.96 7.71
N MET A 129 1.40 -15.84 7.25
CA MET A 129 1.73 -15.65 5.85
C MET A 129 2.02 -16.95 5.11
N SER A 130 2.13 -18.09 5.83
CA SER A 130 2.35 -19.40 5.23
C SER A 130 1.28 -19.72 4.18
N GLY A 131 1.70 -20.07 2.97
CA GLY A 131 0.83 -20.44 1.84
C GLY A 131 0.00 -19.30 1.25
N ARG A 132 0.20 -18.03 1.68
CA ARG A 132 -0.57 -16.86 1.19
C ARG A 132 0.02 -16.19 -0.04
N SER A 133 1.18 -16.63 -0.51
CA SER A 133 1.82 -16.21 -1.77
C SER A 133 2.26 -17.44 -2.54
N HIS A 134 2.31 -17.37 -3.88
CA HIS A 134 2.94 -18.38 -4.73
C HIS A 134 4.46 -18.20 -4.72
N ALA A 135 4.92 -16.95 -4.63
CA ALA A 135 6.33 -16.60 -4.49
C ALA A 135 6.78 -16.66 -3.01
N PRO A 136 8.09 -16.63 -2.73
CA PRO A 136 8.61 -16.42 -1.38
C PRO A 136 8.00 -15.17 -0.75
N ILE A 137 7.63 -15.25 0.54
CA ILE A 137 6.93 -14.15 1.23
C ILE A 137 7.77 -12.86 1.27
N GLN A 138 9.09 -12.95 1.21
CA GLN A 138 9.99 -11.83 1.09
C GLN A 138 9.78 -11.05 -0.21
N ASP A 139 9.47 -11.74 -1.29
CA ASP A 139 9.26 -11.13 -2.61
C ASP A 139 7.99 -10.26 -2.68
N VAL A 140 7.05 -10.48 -1.78
CA VAL A 140 5.80 -9.73 -1.69
C VAL A 140 5.75 -8.79 -0.47
N SER A 141 6.87 -8.61 0.24
CA SER A 141 6.98 -7.73 1.41
C SER A 141 7.65 -6.40 1.05
N PRO A 142 6.96 -5.25 1.11
CA PRO A 142 7.54 -3.95 0.80
C PRO A 142 8.83 -3.64 1.58
N LEU A 143 8.94 -4.07 2.84
CA LEU A 143 10.14 -3.86 3.65
C LEU A 143 11.40 -4.43 2.98
N THR A 144 11.31 -5.54 2.26
CA THR A 144 12.44 -6.13 1.53
C THR A 144 13.06 -5.16 0.50
N TYR A 145 12.25 -4.24 0.00
CA TYR A 145 12.62 -3.28 -1.05
C TYR A 145 12.71 -1.83 -0.55
N ALA A 146 12.66 -1.61 0.77
CA ALA A 146 12.62 -0.27 1.34
C ALA A 146 13.83 0.60 0.96
N SER A 147 14.99 -0.02 0.68
CA SER A 147 16.21 0.66 0.25
C SER A 147 16.29 0.94 -1.27
N THR A 148 15.30 0.55 -2.06
CA THR A 148 15.27 0.91 -3.48
C THR A 148 14.78 2.35 -3.67
N LYS A 149 15.05 2.95 -4.85
CA LYS A 149 14.49 4.25 -5.19
C LYS A 149 12.97 4.17 -5.28
N GLN A 150 12.27 5.01 -4.52
CA GLN A 150 10.82 5.03 -4.45
C GLN A 150 10.27 6.47 -4.43
N PRO A 151 8.97 6.68 -4.73
CA PRO A 151 8.36 7.99 -4.69
C PRO A 151 8.23 8.50 -3.24
N PRO A 152 8.01 9.81 -3.03
CA PRO A 152 7.66 10.35 -1.73
C PRO A 152 6.49 9.59 -1.10
N CYS A 153 6.61 9.32 0.20
CA CYS A 153 5.66 8.51 0.94
C CYS A 153 5.28 9.18 2.26
N VAL A 154 3.99 9.29 2.54
CA VAL A 154 3.45 9.59 3.86
C VAL A 154 2.68 8.40 4.38
N ILE A 155 2.89 8.08 5.66
CA ILE A 155 2.29 6.92 6.33
C ILE A 155 1.61 7.39 7.61
N PHE A 156 0.34 7.06 7.77
CA PHE A 156 -0.44 7.36 8.97
C PHE A 156 -0.61 6.11 9.83
N PHE A 157 -0.32 6.21 11.12
CA PHE A 157 -0.44 5.11 12.07
C PHE A 157 -1.01 5.53 13.42
N GLY A 158 -1.84 4.67 14.00
CA GLY A 158 -2.11 4.73 15.44
C GLY A 158 -0.95 4.10 16.22
N THR A 159 -0.63 4.66 17.41
CA THR A 159 0.50 4.15 18.22
C THR A 159 0.25 2.76 18.78
N ASP A 160 -1.01 2.34 18.93
CA ASP A 160 -1.41 1.02 19.43
C ASP A 160 -1.52 -0.04 18.32
N ASP A 161 -1.24 0.34 17.06
CA ASP A 161 -1.23 -0.62 15.96
C ASP A 161 0.09 -1.40 15.92
N ARG A 162 -0.01 -2.72 16.07
CA ARG A 162 1.13 -3.63 16.01
C ARG A 162 1.93 -3.60 14.69
N LEU A 163 1.34 -3.12 13.58
CA LEU A 163 2.03 -2.99 12.29
C LEU A 163 2.98 -1.79 12.25
N LEU A 164 2.88 -0.85 13.19
CA LEU A 164 3.70 0.35 13.25
C LEU A 164 5.20 0.03 13.28
N GLN A 165 5.61 -1.02 13.98
CA GLN A 165 7.02 -1.38 14.07
C GLN A 165 7.61 -1.75 12.71
N GLY A 166 6.88 -2.53 11.90
CA GLY A 166 7.30 -2.86 10.53
C GLY A 166 7.39 -1.62 9.63
N ALA A 167 6.47 -0.65 9.81
CA ALA A 167 6.51 0.61 9.09
C ALA A 167 7.71 1.49 9.52
N ARG A 168 8.10 1.48 10.79
CA ARG A 168 9.30 2.18 11.26
C ARG A 168 10.58 1.62 10.64
N LEU A 169 10.70 0.30 10.52
CA LEU A 169 11.83 -0.34 9.82
C LEU A 169 11.85 0.04 8.34
N TYR A 170 10.68 0.04 7.69
CA TYR A 170 10.55 0.48 6.31
C TYR A 170 10.99 1.95 6.13
N GLN A 171 10.53 2.84 7.02
CA GLN A 171 10.94 4.26 6.99
C GLN A 171 12.44 4.41 7.20
N GLU A 172 13.02 3.70 8.18
CA GLU A 172 14.45 3.75 8.49
C GLU A 172 15.30 3.37 7.27
N ASP A 173 14.99 2.22 6.64
CA ASP A 173 15.73 1.73 5.47
C ASP A 173 15.50 2.65 4.25
N SER A 174 14.28 3.15 4.08
CA SER A 174 13.92 4.11 3.04
C SER A 174 14.71 5.42 3.16
N LYS A 175 14.77 6.00 4.37
CA LYS A 175 15.52 7.24 4.65
C LYS A 175 17.03 7.04 4.50
N LYS A 176 17.58 5.91 4.93
CA LYS A 176 18.99 5.56 4.71
C LYS A 176 19.35 5.50 3.22
N ALA A 177 18.42 5.10 2.37
CA ALA A 177 18.59 5.09 0.91
C ALA A 177 18.35 6.46 0.24
N GLY A 178 18.07 7.51 1.03
CA GLY A 178 17.85 8.87 0.53
C GLY A 178 16.42 9.14 0.04
N ASN A 179 15.45 8.26 0.33
CA ASN A 179 14.05 8.47 -0.04
C ASN A 179 13.33 9.36 0.98
N LEU A 180 12.31 10.09 0.51
CA LEU A 180 11.40 10.85 1.37
C LEU A 180 10.30 9.93 1.88
N CYS A 181 10.34 9.57 3.17
CA CYS A 181 9.35 8.71 3.82
C CYS A 181 9.04 9.26 5.22
N GLU A 182 7.80 9.71 5.42
CA GLU A 182 7.33 10.30 6.67
C GLU A 182 6.29 9.40 7.33
N ILE A 183 6.37 9.25 8.67
CA ILE A 183 5.32 8.60 9.48
C ILE A 183 4.70 9.65 10.39
N VAL A 184 3.39 9.78 10.31
CA VAL A 184 2.56 10.58 11.23
C VAL A 184 1.86 9.62 12.17
N THR A 185 2.00 9.81 13.48
CA THR A 185 1.39 8.93 14.49
C THR A 185 0.30 9.64 15.27
N TYR A 186 -0.73 8.87 15.63
CA TYR A 186 -1.88 9.30 16.43
C TYR A 186 -1.91 8.48 17.72
N GLU A 187 -1.75 9.18 18.84
CA GLU A 187 -1.58 8.56 20.16
C GLU A 187 -2.82 7.76 20.59
N GLY A 188 -2.61 6.55 21.12
CA GLY A 188 -3.66 5.66 21.61
C GLY A 188 -4.59 5.11 20.52
N GLN A 189 -4.30 5.35 19.23
CA GLN A 189 -5.14 4.87 18.15
C GLN A 189 -4.71 3.48 17.68
N GLY A 190 -5.70 2.61 17.42
CA GLY A 190 -5.51 1.26 16.92
C GLY A 190 -5.58 1.15 15.39
N HIS A 191 -5.65 -0.08 14.90
CA HIS A 191 -5.77 -0.37 13.48
C HIS A 191 -7.08 0.14 12.90
N GLY A 192 -7.02 0.91 11.81
CA GLY A 192 -8.22 1.42 11.11
C GLY A 192 -8.81 2.70 11.68
N PHE A 193 -8.10 3.42 12.56
CA PHE A 193 -8.54 4.66 13.19
C PHE A 193 -8.97 5.75 12.20
N PHE A 194 -8.43 5.75 11.00
CA PHE A 194 -8.70 6.70 9.92
C PHE A 194 -10.07 6.51 9.23
N ASN A 195 -10.82 5.45 9.57
CA ASN A 195 -12.10 5.14 8.90
C ASN A 195 -13.30 5.96 9.46
N SER A 196 -13.19 6.51 10.66
CA SER A 196 -14.31 7.19 11.32
C SER A 196 -13.85 8.11 12.45
N GLY A 197 -14.77 8.97 12.91
CA GLY A 197 -14.53 9.88 14.02
C GLY A 197 -13.66 11.07 13.63
N GLU A 198 -13.14 11.78 14.63
CA GLU A 198 -12.30 12.96 14.45
C GLU A 198 -11.01 12.70 13.67
N HIS A 199 -10.47 11.48 13.78
CA HIS A 199 -9.24 11.10 13.09
C HIS A 199 -9.41 10.92 11.59
N TYR A 200 -10.63 10.72 11.09
CA TYR A 200 -10.90 10.76 9.66
C TYR A 200 -10.49 12.11 9.08
N ASP A 201 -10.95 13.21 9.69
CA ASP A 201 -10.66 14.59 9.20
C ASP A 201 -9.17 14.95 9.35
N LEU A 202 -8.50 14.40 10.38
CA LEU A 202 -7.09 14.64 10.65
C LEU A 202 -6.13 13.90 9.69
N THR A 203 -6.65 12.94 8.92
CA THR A 203 -5.88 12.15 7.94
C THR A 203 -6.17 12.52 6.49
N LEU A 204 -6.94 13.58 6.26
CA LEU A 204 -7.28 14.19 4.98
C LEU A 204 -6.55 15.49 4.79
#